data_57e6f96096f2593848891149635c3c8e
#
_entry.id   57e6f96096f2593848891149635c3c8e
#
_cell.length_a   1.000
_cell.length_b   1.000
_cell.length_c   1.000
_cell.angle_alpha   90.00
_cell.angle_beta   90.00
_cell.angle_gamma   90.00
#
_symmetry.space_group_name_H-M   'P 1'
#
loop_
_entity.id
_entity.type
_entity.pdbx_description
1 polymer ?
#
loop_
_entity_poly.entity_id
_entity_poly.type
_entity_poly.pdbx_seq_one_letter_code
_entity_poly.pdbx_strand_id
1 'polypeptide(L)'
;MAVETTAFSNNNADTWFRDIMSDCVLCPRACHVNRLAGQTGYCGQTAELMAARASLHYWEEPCISGTSGSGTVFFSGCNLRCVFCQNHNIALGKAGRFISPEHLAEIFLQLQEQGANNINLVTPTHFLPQIVIALEQA
;
A
#
# COMPACT_ATOMS: atom_id res chain seq x y z
N MET A 1 -16.93 -11.62 -23.56
CA MET A 1 -15.99 -10.51 -23.79
C MET A 1 -14.73 -10.81 -22.98
N ALA A 2 -13.65 -11.14 -23.67
CA ALA A 2 -12.35 -11.28 -23.02
C ALA A 2 -11.83 -9.87 -22.74
N VAL A 3 -11.57 -9.55 -21.47
CA VAL A 3 -10.83 -8.35 -21.10
C VAL A 3 -9.39 -8.64 -21.49
N GLU A 4 -8.89 -8.00 -22.55
CA GLU A 4 -7.46 -8.01 -22.84
C GLU A 4 -6.74 -7.32 -21.69
N THR A 5 -6.12 -8.13 -20.85
CA THR A 5 -5.13 -7.65 -19.88
C THR A 5 -3.90 -7.23 -20.69
N THR A 6 -3.82 -5.96 -21.04
CA THR A 6 -2.57 -5.36 -21.50
C THR A 6 -1.61 -5.35 -20.30
N ALA A 7 -0.75 -6.37 -20.23
CA ALA A 7 0.36 -6.38 -19.28
C ALA A 7 1.14 -5.07 -19.43
N PHE A 8 1.27 -4.30 -18.35
CA PHE A 8 2.15 -3.14 -18.33
C PHE A 8 3.57 -3.62 -18.66
N SER A 9 4.11 -3.21 -19.78
CA SER A 9 5.53 -3.50 -20.06
C SER A 9 6.39 -2.81 -19.00
N ASN A 10 7.43 -3.47 -18.51
CA ASN A 10 8.31 -2.97 -17.43
C ASN A 10 8.77 -1.51 -17.65
N ASN A 11 9.01 -1.09 -18.88
CA ASN A 11 9.39 0.29 -19.20
C ASN A 11 8.27 1.32 -18.97
N ASN A 12 7.00 0.94 -19.16
CA ASN A 12 5.86 1.83 -18.92
C ASN A 12 5.55 1.97 -17.42
N ALA A 13 5.74 0.91 -16.64
CA ALA A 13 5.54 0.94 -15.20
C ALA A 13 6.54 1.86 -14.50
N ASP A 14 7.81 1.82 -14.89
CA ASP A 14 8.86 2.68 -14.35
C ASP A 14 8.63 4.16 -14.68
N THR A 15 8.24 4.47 -15.90
CA THR A 15 7.94 5.85 -16.31
C THR A 15 6.73 6.39 -15.56
N TRP A 16 5.64 5.63 -15.53
CA TRP A 16 4.44 5.97 -14.79
C TRP A 16 4.70 6.19 -13.29
N PHE A 17 5.47 5.32 -12.66
CA PHE A 17 5.86 5.45 -11.26
C PHE A 17 6.66 6.73 -11.01
N ARG A 18 7.65 7.01 -11.86
CA ARG A 18 8.48 8.22 -11.75
C ARG A 18 7.68 9.50 -11.91
N ASP A 19 6.78 9.54 -12.89
CA ASP A 19 5.94 10.69 -13.15
C ASP A 19 5.06 11.04 -11.95
N ILE A 20 4.39 10.03 -11.37
CA ILE A 20 3.52 10.20 -10.21
C ILE A 20 4.31 10.58 -8.95
N MET A 21 5.48 9.97 -8.73
CA MET A 21 6.26 10.21 -7.53
C MET A 21 7.08 11.50 -7.59
N SER A 22 7.36 12.03 -8.77
CA SER A 22 8.09 13.31 -8.94
C SER A 22 7.22 14.54 -8.66
N ASP A 23 5.89 14.41 -8.81
CA ASP A 23 4.91 15.49 -8.52
C ASP A 23 3.64 14.87 -7.92
N CYS A 24 3.63 14.67 -6.61
CA CYS A 24 2.65 13.84 -5.92
C CYS A 24 1.26 14.49 -5.82
N VAL A 25 0.31 13.93 -6.57
CA VAL A 25 -1.13 14.27 -6.53
C VAL A 25 -2.02 13.04 -6.30
N LEU A 26 -1.48 11.97 -5.67
CA LEU A 26 -2.17 10.69 -5.47
C LEU A 26 -3.43 10.78 -4.61
N CYS A 27 -3.52 11.76 -3.76
CA CYS A 27 -4.68 11.94 -2.89
C CYS A 27 -5.17 13.40 -2.94
N PRO A 28 -6.36 13.71 -2.38
CA PRO A 28 -6.91 15.06 -2.38
C PRO A 28 -6.03 16.14 -1.74
N ARG A 29 -4.97 15.77 -1.02
CA ARG A 29 -3.99 16.72 -0.48
C ARG A 29 -3.20 17.42 -1.56
N ALA A 30 -2.98 16.76 -2.72
CA ALA A 30 -2.28 17.32 -3.88
C ALA A 30 -1.02 18.12 -3.47
N CYS A 31 -0.11 17.45 -2.76
CA CYS A 31 1.04 18.12 -2.12
C CYS A 31 2.07 18.66 -3.11
N HIS A 32 2.11 18.14 -4.34
CA HIS A 32 3.07 18.52 -5.38
C HIS A 32 4.54 18.40 -4.95
N VAL A 33 4.84 17.46 -4.05
CA VAL A 33 6.22 17.19 -3.61
C VAL A 33 6.88 16.14 -4.49
N ASN A 34 8.19 16.25 -4.65
CA ASN A 34 9.00 15.23 -5.33
C ASN A 34 9.43 14.15 -4.32
N ARG A 35 8.65 13.08 -4.26
CA ARG A 35 8.89 11.97 -3.35
C ARG A 35 10.11 11.14 -3.74
N LEU A 36 10.49 11.10 -5.02
CA LEU A 36 11.73 10.45 -5.48
C LEU A 36 12.97 11.16 -4.95
N ALA A 37 12.91 12.49 -4.78
CA ALA A 37 13.98 13.29 -4.20
C ALA A 37 13.97 13.30 -2.65
N GLY A 38 13.16 12.44 -2.02
CA GLY A 38 13.05 12.36 -0.57
C GLY A 38 12.18 13.43 0.07
N GLN A 39 11.45 14.23 -0.71
CA GLN A 39 10.49 15.17 -0.18
C GLN A 39 9.26 14.44 0.35
N THR A 40 8.66 14.95 1.41
CA THR A 40 7.45 14.41 2.01
C THR A 40 6.33 15.44 2.05
N GLY A 41 5.12 14.99 1.71
CA GLY A 41 3.92 15.79 1.87
C GLY A 41 3.22 15.49 3.20
N TYR A 42 1.91 15.70 3.23
CA TYR A 42 1.11 15.51 4.45
C TYR A 42 1.17 14.09 5.02
N CYS A 43 1.24 13.05 4.17
CA CYS A 43 1.36 11.67 4.63
C CYS A 43 2.70 11.34 5.31
N GLY A 44 3.71 12.18 5.14
CA GLY A 44 5.04 12.01 5.73
C GLY A 44 5.89 10.93 5.08
N GLN A 45 5.52 10.44 3.89
CA GLN A 45 6.20 9.33 3.22
C GLN A 45 6.91 9.77 1.94
N THR A 46 8.09 9.18 1.69
CA THR A 46 8.85 9.29 0.45
C THR A 46 8.32 8.30 -0.60
N ALA A 47 9.02 8.12 -1.72
CA ALA A 47 8.68 7.11 -2.71
C ALA A 47 8.98 5.67 -2.27
N GLU A 48 9.78 5.48 -1.21
CA GLU A 48 10.08 4.16 -0.65
C GLU A 48 8.88 3.62 0.10
N LEU A 49 8.46 2.39 -0.26
CA LEU A 49 7.32 1.71 0.36
C LEU A 49 7.65 1.33 1.81
N MET A 50 6.79 1.72 2.73
CA MET A 50 6.95 1.43 4.15
C MET A 50 5.69 0.74 4.70
N ALA A 51 5.84 -0.49 5.17
CA ALA A 51 4.78 -1.27 5.81
C ALA A 51 5.07 -1.48 7.30
N ALA A 52 4.04 -1.38 8.12
CA ALA A 52 4.15 -1.51 9.56
C ALA A 52 3.80 -2.91 10.04
N ARG A 53 2.83 -3.56 9.41
CA ARG A 53 2.34 -4.88 9.82
C ARG A 53 1.66 -5.60 8.67
N ALA A 54 1.82 -6.92 8.62
CA ALA A 54 1.03 -7.82 7.79
C ALA A 54 0.65 -9.05 8.61
N SER A 55 -0.63 -9.39 8.67
CA SER A 55 -1.10 -10.57 9.43
C SER A 55 -2.54 -10.90 9.07
N LEU A 56 -2.96 -12.14 9.40
CA LEU A 56 -4.38 -12.47 9.44
C LEU A 56 -5.08 -11.72 10.58
N HIS A 57 -6.27 -11.21 10.31
CA HIS A 57 -7.15 -10.54 11.26
C HIS A 57 -8.51 -11.23 11.28
N TYR A 58 -9.02 -11.58 12.46
CA TYR A 58 -10.21 -12.44 12.63
C TYR A 58 -11.43 -11.67 13.16
N TRP A 59 -11.26 -10.44 13.62
CA TRP A 59 -12.30 -9.63 14.27
C TRP A 59 -12.83 -8.50 13.38
N GLU A 60 -12.74 -8.69 12.06
CA GLU A 60 -13.45 -7.88 11.11
C GLU A 60 -14.91 -8.34 11.01
N GLU A 61 -15.74 -7.60 10.26
CA GLU A 61 -17.10 -8.01 9.96
C GLU A 61 -17.16 -9.44 9.38
N PRO A 62 -18.17 -10.26 9.71
CA PRO A 62 -18.24 -11.65 9.27
C PRO A 62 -18.10 -11.86 7.76
N CYS A 63 -18.59 -10.90 6.96
CA CYS A 63 -18.46 -10.95 5.50
C CYS A 63 -17.02 -10.69 5.01
N ILE A 64 -16.14 -10.14 5.84
CA ILE A 64 -14.73 -9.86 5.53
C ILE A 64 -13.83 -10.96 6.05
N SER A 65 -13.90 -11.25 7.36
CA SER A 65 -13.01 -12.22 8.01
C SER A 65 -13.43 -13.67 7.78
N GLY A 66 -14.74 -13.95 7.72
CA GLY A 66 -15.25 -15.32 7.75
C GLY A 66 -14.68 -16.09 8.93
N THR A 67 -14.33 -17.37 8.70
CA THR A 67 -13.67 -18.25 9.69
C THR A 67 -12.14 -18.30 9.50
N SER A 68 -11.66 -18.00 8.31
CA SER A 68 -10.25 -18.10 7.94
C SER A 68 -9.45 -16.81 8.17
N GLY A 69 -10.15 -15.71 8.41
CA GLY A 69 -9.54 -14.39 8.64
C GLY A 69 -9.31 -13.57 7.37
N SER A 70 -9.13 -12.29 7.54
CA SER A 70 -8.73 -11.34 6.51
C SER A 70 -7.22 -11.11 6.56
N GLY A 71 -6.54 -11.21 5.42
CA GLY A 71 -5.15 -10.80 5.31
C GLY A 71 -5.08 -9.28 5.36
N THR A 72 -4.43 -8.71 6.37
CA THR A 72 -4.40 -7.26 6.57
C THR A 72 -2.98 -6.73 6.49
N VAL A 73 -2.75 -5.75 5.61
CA VAL A 73 -1.47 -5.05 5.48
C VAL A 73 -1.65 -3.59 5.87
N PHE A 74 -0.91 -3.15 6.88
CA PHE A 74 -0.88 -1.77 7.36
C PHE A 74 0.31 -1.05 6.76
N PHE A 75 0.04 0.01 6.01
CA PHE A 75 1.07 0.91 5.48
C PHE A 75 1.35 2.05 6.44
N SER A 76 2.61 2.46 6.52
CA SER A 76 3.02 3.57 7.37
C SER A 76 2.70 4.92 6.73
N GLY A 77 2.41 5.91 7.57
CA GLY A 77 1.91 7.20 7.12
C GLY A 77 0.42 7.18 6.83
N CYS A 78 -0.17 8.34 6.70
CA CYS A 78 -1.61 8.48 6.42
C CYS A 78 -1.93 9.86 5.85
N ASN A 79 -2.77 9.89 4.83
CA ASN A 79 -3.24 11.13 4.21
C ASN A 79 -4.39 11.81 4.99
N LEU A 80 -4.97 11.18 6.02
CA LEU A 80 -6.03 11.73 6.87
C LEU A 80 -5.52 12.17 8.24
N ARG A 81 -4.73 11.34 8.94
CA ARG A 81 -4.20 11.60 10.29
C ARG A 81 -5.28 12.00 11.29
N CYS A 82 -6.34 11.18 11.39
CA CYS A 82 -7.45 11.41 12.33
C CYS A 82 -6.93 11.52 13.77
N VAL A 83 -7.42 12.50 14.53
CA VAL A 83 -6.98 12.76 15.92
C VAL A 83 -7.32 11.62 16.87
N PHE A 84 -8.34 10.83 16.55
CA PHE A 84 -8.82 9.68 17.32
C PHE A 84 -8.35 8.33 16.74
N CYS A 85 -7.31 8.32 15.88
CA CYS A 85 -6.86 7.10 15.20
C CYS A 85 -6.27 6.10 16.20
N GLN A 86 -6.84 4.88 16.26
CA GLN A 86 -6.30 3.80 17.09
C GLN A 86 -4.91 3.32 16.63
N ASN A 87 -4.58 3.52 15.35
CA ASN A 87 -3.29 3.18 14.74
C ASN A 87 -2.38 4.42 14.63
N HIS A 88 -2.42 5.30 15.62
CA HIS A 88 -1.76 6.61 15.60
C HIS A 88 -0.27 6.55 15.26
N ASN A 89 0.49 5.61 15.84
CA ASN A 89 1.92 5.45 15.56
C ASN A 89 2.19 5.06 14.10
N ILE A 90 1.36 4.20 13.53
CA ILE A 90 1.44 3.81 12.11
C ILE A 90 1.07 5.01 11.23
N ALA A 91 -0.03 5.68 11.54
CA ALA A 91 -0.52 6.83 10.78
C ALA A 91 0.47 8.01 10.75
N LEU A 92 1.28 8.17 11.79
CA LEU A 92 2.35 9.18 11.84
C LEU A 92 3.68 8.71 11.24
N GLY A 93 3.76 7.49 10.71
CA GLY A 93 4.98 6.94 10.14
C GLY A 93 6.07 6.61 11.17
N LYS A 94 5.69 6.47 12.45
CA LYS A 94 6.63 6.14 13.55
C LYS A 94 6.89 4.64 13.68
N ALA A 95 6.11 3.82 13.01
CA ALA A 95 6.24 2.36 13.02
C ALA A 95 6.25 1.86 11.58
N GLY A 96 7.11 0.91 11.28
CA GLY A 96 7.20 0.25 9.98
C GLY A 96 8.63 0.01 9.54
N ARG A 97 8.76 -0.68 8.42
CA ARG A 97 10.02 -0.96 7.73
C ARG A 97 9.88 -0.70 6.26
N PHE A 98 10.95 -0.26 5.63
CA PHE A 98 11.03 -0.17 4.18
C PHE A 98 11.05 -1.57 3.59
N ILE A 99 10.23 -1.79 2.58
CA ILE A 99 10.15 -3.03 1.82
C ILE A 99 10.11 -2.71 0.32
N SER A 100 10.50 -3.66 -0.52
CA SER A 100 10.33 -3.51 -1.96
C SER A 100 8.93 -3.94 -2.40
N PRO A 101 8.46 -3.53 -3.60
CA PRO A 101 7.23 -4.05 -4.17
C PRO A 101 7.23 -5.58 -4.32
N GLU A 102 8.38 -6.19 -4.66
CA GLU A 102 8.55 -7.64 -4.74
C GLU A 102 8.29 -8.31 -3.39
N HIS A 103 8.83 -7.73 -2.30
CA HIS A 103 8.58 -8.24 -0.95
C HIS A 103 7.11 -8.08 -0.54
N LEU A 104 6.45 -7.00 -0.98
CA LEU A 104 5.00 -6.84 -0.76
C LEU A 104 4.20 -7.91 -1.52
N ALA A 105 4.61 -8.27 -2.74
CA ALA A 105 3.99 -9.36 -3.49
C ALA A 105 4.13 -10.70 -2.74
N GLU A 106 5.32 -11.00 -2.20
CA GLU A 106 5.54 -12.19 -1.36
C GLU A 106 4.62 -12.19 -0.13
N ILE A 107 4.42 -11.04 0.52
CA ILE A 107 3.52 -10.91 1.67
C ILE A 107 2.08 -11.24 1.25
N PHE A 108 1.61 -10.77 0.11
CA PHE A 108 0.27 -11.10 -0.40
C PHE A 108 0.10 -12.60 -0.61
N LEU A 109 1.07 -13.25 -1.26
CA LEU A 109 1.05 -14.69 -1.48
C LEU A 109 1.12 -15.48 -0.17
N GLN A 110 1.94 -15.07 0.79
CA GLN A 110 1.99 -15.71 2.11
C GLN A 110 0.67 -15.60 2.87
N LEU A 111 -0.02 -14.46 2.82
CA LEU A 111 -1.34 -14.30 3.43
C LEU A 111 -2.38 -15.19 2.74
N GLN A 112 -2.31 -15.34 1.43
CA GLN A 112 -3.15 -16.25 0.67
C GLN A 112 -2.89 -17.72 1.05
N GLU A 113 -1.62 -18.14 1.17
CA GLU A 113 -1.23 -19.47 1.61
C GLU A 113 -1.70 -19.79 3.04
N GLN A 114 -1.75 -18.79 3.92
CA GLN A 114 -2.31 -18.89 5.27
C GLN A 114 -3.85 -19.02 5.28
N GLY A 115 -4.49 -18.95 4.13
CA GLY A 115 -5.93 -19.13 3.98
C GLY A 115 -6.73 -17.82 4.13
N ALA A 116 -6.12 -16.66 3.95
CA ALA A 116 -6.83 -15.38 3.98
C ALA A 116 -8.00 -15.36 2.97
N ASN A 117 -9.19 -14.96 3.40
CA ASN A 117 -10.36 -14.82 2.52
C ASN A 117 -10.19 -13.68 1.52
N ASN A 118 -9.41 -12.67 1.87
CA ASN A 118 -9.14 -11.47 1.11
C ASN A 118 -7.88 -10.78 1.63
N ILE A 119 -7.42 -9.76 0.92
CA ILE A 119 -6.34 -8.88 1.37
C ILE A 119 -6.91 -7.48 1.60
N ASN A 120 -6.84 -7.04 2.84
CA ASN A 120 -7.24 -5.71 3.30
C ASN A 120 -6.02 -4.80 3.35
N LEU A 121 -6.08 -3.67 2.64
CA LEU A 121 -5.02 -2.67 2.61
C LEU A 121 -5.42 -1.48 3.48
N VAL A 122 -4.70 -1.26 4.57
CA VAL A 122 -5.00 -0.17 5.50
C VAL A 122 -4.15 1.04 5.19
N THR A 123 -4.81 2.11 4.79
CA THR A 123 -4.24 3.38 4.32
C THR A 123 -3.27 3.20 3.14
N PRO A 124 -3.73 2.69 1.99
CA PRO A 124 -2.87 2.36 0.86
C PRO A 124 -2.62 3.54 -0.10
N THR A 125 -3.42 4.61 -0.04
CA THR A 125 -3.52 5.62 -1.10
C THR A 125 -2.19 6.22 -1.49
N HIS A 126 -1.34 6.54 -0.52
CA HIS A 126 -0.05 7.19 -0.76
C HIS A 126 1.05 6.24 -1.27
N PHE A 127 0.77 4.93 -1.31
CA PHE A 127 1.64 3.90 -1.88
C PHE A 127 0.99 3.14 -3.05
N LEU A 128 -0.09 3.69 -3.62
CA LEU A 128 -0.83 3.05 -4.69
C LEU A 128 0.06 2.57 -5.86
N PRO A 129 1.03 3.34 -6.37
CA PRO A 129 1.90 2.88 -7.45
C PRO A 129 2.73 1.65 -7.08
N GLN A 130 3.30 1.61 -5.88
CA GLN A 130 4.07 0.47 -5.40
C GLN A 130 3.20 -0.77 -5.21
N ILE A 131 1.96 -0.56 -4.75
CA ILE A 131 0.97 -1.63 -4.56
C ILE A 131 0.56 -2.23 -5.90
N VAL A 132 0.32 -1.40 -6.92
CA VAL A 132 0.00 -1.88 -8.27
C VAL A 132 1.14 -2.74 -8.83
N ILE A 133 2.40 -2.27 -8.71
CA ILE A 133 3.57 -3.04 -9.12
C ILE A 133 3.65 -4.39 -8.38
N ALA A 134 3.40 -4.40 -7.07
CA ALA A 134 3.40 -5.64 -6.28
C ALA A 134 2.29 -6.61 -6.71
N LEU A 135 1.08 -6.11 -7.01
CA LEU A 135 -0.04 -6.94 -7.46
C LEU A 135 0.18 -7.55 -8.85
N GLU A 136 0.93 -6.89 -9.71
CA GLU A 136 1.30 -7.44 -11.03
C GLU A 136 2.33 -8.59 -10.92
N GLN A 137 3.04 -8.68 -9.80
CA GLN A 137 4.04 -9.69 -9.52
C GLN A 137 3.50 -10.86 -8.68
N ALA A 138 2.38 -10.68 -7.99
CA ALA A 138 1.72 -11.69 -7.18
C ALA A 138 0.77 -12.55 -8.02
#